data_9779553dc3321fb0fa356405352ef0ac
#
_entry.id   9779553dc3321fb0fa356405352ef0ac
#
_cell.length_a   1.000
_cell.length_b   1.000
_cell.length_c   1.000
_cell.angle_alpha   90.00
_cell.angle_beta   90.00
_cell.angle_gamma   90.00
#
_symmetry.space_group_name_H-M   'P 1'
#
loop_
_entity.id
_entity.type
_entity.pdbx_description
1 polymer ?
#
loop_
_entity_poly.entity_id
_entity_poly.type
_entity_poly.pdbx_seq_one_letter_code
_entity_poly.pdbx_strand_id
1 'polypeptide(L)'
;PYPMGQNQRLSISAQTNGTYYKAFAISFTDPWMGGRKPNSFTISAHYSDENNAYYAWQKGTRYFRTAGVAAGLGKRLDWPDPYFTFYAEASYERYMLKDWNTFVLKNGAANLLSIRLVLGRNSVDQPIYPRRGSDFSVSVQLTPPYSLWDGKDYKSTALSEQERYNWIEFHKWMLKGQWFTPLTRNGNLVLMARAEMGYLGHYNKNKVSPFERFEVGGD
;
A
#
# COMPACT_ATOMS: atom_id res chain seq x y z
N PRO A 1 -0.76 3.35 -30.03
CA PRO A 1 -1.97 3.64 -29.30
C PRO A 1 -1.64 4.71 -28.28
N TYR A 2 -2.17 5.87 -28.51
CA TYR A 2 -1.98 6.99 -27.60
C TYR A 2 -2.91 6.79 -26.40
N PRO A 3 -2.54 7.17 -25.17
CA PRO A 3 -3.45 7.15 -24.03
C PRO A 3 -4.45 8.30 -24.14
N MET A 4 -5.24 8.30 -25.20
CA MET A 4 -6.23 9.32 -25.47
C MET A 4 -7.55 8.68 -25.89
N GLY A 5 -8.60 9.00 -25.17
CA GLY A 5 -9.92 8.42 -25.32
C GLY A 5 -10.19 7.36 -24.25
N GLN A 6 -11.43 7.02 -23.97
CA GLN A 6 -11.87 5.97 -23.04
C GLN A 6 -11.46 6.17 -21.55
N ASN A 7 -11.24 7.42 -21.08
CA ASN A 7 -10.90 7.78 -19.70
C ASN A 7 -9.58 7.19 -19.16
N GLN A 8 -8.65 6.82 -20.02
CA GLN A 8 -7.33 6.41 -19.62
C GLN A 8 -6.62 7.56 -18.91
N ARG A 9 -5.89 7.27 -17.83
CA ARG A 9 -5.18 8.25 -17.04
C ARG A 9 -3.71 7.88 -16.97
N LEU A 10 -2.85 8.79 -17.42
CA LEU A 10 -1.41 8.78 -17.14
C LEU A 10 -1.13 9.84 -16.08
N SER A 11 -0.49 9.46 -14.99
CA SER A 11 -0.04 10.37 -13.94
C SER A 11 1.48 10.26 -13.81
N ILE A 12 2.14 11.41 -13.83
CA ILE A 12 3.57 11.53 -13.60
C ILE A 12 3.75 12.53 -12.48
N SER A 13 4.46 12.17 -11.44
CA SER A 13 4.77 13.05 -10.32
C SER A 13 6.26 13.04 -10.03
N ALA A 14 6.79 14.22 -9.76
CA ALA A 14 8.14 14.42 -9.29
C ALA A 14 8.11 15.36 -8.10
N GLN A 15 8.73 14.98 -7.02
CA GLN A 15 8.82 15.77 -5.81
C GLN A 15 10.27 15.89 -5.38
N THR A 16 10.68 17.09 -4.99
CA THR A 16 12.01 17.32 -4.43
C THR A 16 11.93 18.28 -3.25
N ASN A 17 12.71 17.97 -2.24
CA ASN A 17 12.95 18.88 -1.12
C ASN A 17 14.48 19.07 -1.03
N GLY A 18 15.00 19.92 -1.92
CA GLY A 18 16.44 20.15 -2.06
C GLY A 18 17.22 18.86 -2.38
N THR A 19 18.32 18.67 -1.66
CA THR A 19 19.16 17.47 -1.78
C THR A 19 18.72 16.36 -0.84
N TYR A 20 17.92 16.66 0.15
CA TYR A 20 17.50 15.77 1.21
C TYR A 20 16.53 14.68 0.74
N TYR A 21 15.52 15.06 -0.06
CA TYR A 21 14.49 14.15 -0.51
C TYR A 21 14.18 14.34 -2.00
N LYS A 22 14.09 13.24 -2.71
CA LYS A 22 13.68 13.19 -4.12
C LYS A 22 12.75 12.00 -4.32
N ALA A 23 11.63 12.22 -4.98
CA ALA A 23 10.72 11.15 -5.34
C ALA A 23 10.23 11.33 -6.78
N PHE A 24 10.05 10.21 -7.45
CA PHE A 24 9.48 10.13 -8.78
C PHE A 24 8.48 8.99 -8.81
N ALA A 25 7.31 9.24 -9.40
CA ALA A 25 6.33 8.19 -9.63
C ALA A 25 5.62 8.38 -10.97
N ILE A 26 5.34 7.26 -11.61
CA ILE A 26 4.54 7.17 -12.83
C ILE A 26 3.47 6.12 -12.63
N SER A 27 2.25 6.41 -13.05
CA SER A 27 1.16 5.44 -13.06
C SER A 27 0.30 5.60 -14.30
N PHE A 28 -0.15 4.48 -14.82
CA PHE A 28 -1.11 4.40 -15.91
C PHE A 28 -2.32 3.59 -15.44
N THR A 29 -3.51 4.11 -15.67
CA THR A 29 -4.77 3.45 -15.34
C THR A 29 -5.68 3.43 -16.56
N ASP A 30 -6.12 2.24 -16.95
CA ASP A 30 -7.18 2.00 -17.91
C ASP A 30 -8.42 1.51 -17.14
N PRO A 31 -9.50 2.31 -17.03
CA PRO A 31 -10.70 1.93 -16.29
C PRO A 31 -11.58 0.91 -17.02
N TRP A 32 -11.29 0.61 -18.30
CA TRP A 32 -12.10 -0.26 -19.14
C TRP A 32 -11.25 -1.24 -19.95
N MET A 33 -10.35 -1.90 -19.30
CA MET A 33 -9.45 -2.86 -19.94
C MET A 33 -10.22 -3.87 -20.80
N GLY A 34 -9.83 -3.98 -22.07
CA GLY A 34 -10.47 -4.84 -23.05
C GLY A 34 -11.86 -4.36 -23.52
N GLY A 35 -12.19 -3.06 -23.33
CA GLY A 35 -13.45 -2.46 -23.74
C GLY A 35 -14.67 -2.91 -22.91
N ARG A 36 -14.46 -3.60 -21.81
CA ARG A 36 -15.51 -4.09 -20.91
C ARG A 36 -15.54 -3.30 -19.61
N LYS A 37 -16.62 -2.63 -19.34
CA LYS A 37 -16.91 -2.03 -18.03
C LYS A 37 -17.34 -3.14 -17.05
N PRO A 38 -16.98 -3.07 -15.81
CA PRO A 38 -16.07 -2.17 -15.11
C PRO A 38 -14.76 -2.87 -14.73
N ASN A 39 -13.93 -3.19 -15.70
CA ASN A 39 -12.63 -3.81 -15.46
C ASN A 39 -11.55 -2.72 -15.56
N SER A 40 -10.89 -2.40 -14.47
CA SER A 40 -9.77 -1.47 -14.45
C SER A 40 -8.44 -2.18 -14.39
N PHE A 41 -7.45 -1.65 -15.08
CA PHE A 41 -6.06 -2.06 -15.00
C PHE A 41 -5.21 -0.86 -14.59
N THR A 42 -4.32 -1.06 -13.64
CA THR A 42 -3.37 -0.03 -13.20
C THR A 42 -1.98 -0.62 -13.18
N ILE A 43 -1.02 0.11 -13.73
CA ILE A 43 0.40 -0.19 -13.57
C ILE A 43 1.09 1.06 -13.04
N SER A 44 2.01 0.88 -12.10
CA SER A 44 2.76 1.99 -11.51
C SER A 44 4.20 1.61 -11.23
N ALA A 45 5.05 2.62 -11.24
CA ALA A 45 6.43 2.52 -10.80
C ALA A 45 6.78 3.76 -9.99
N HIS A 46 7.60 3.59 -8.96
CA HIS A 46 8.05 4.70 -8.14
C HIS A 46 9.52 4.50 -7.71
N TYR A 47 10.14 5.64 -7.43
CA TYR A 47 11.47 5.70 -6.86
C TYR A 47 11.52 6.84 -5.86
N SER A 48 12.12 6.62 -4.70
CA SER A 48 12.42 7.69 -3.76
C SER A 48 13.83 7.55 -3.19
N ASP A 49 14.45 8.69 -2.93
CA ASP A 49 15.77 8.82 -2.31
C ASP A 49 15.66 9.84 -1.18
N GLU A 50 15.84 9.38 0.03
CA GLU A 50 15.95 10.19 1.23
C GLU A 50 17.37 10.04 1.79
N ASN A 51 18.02 11.16 2.11
CA ASN A 51 19.38 11.17 2.62
C ASN A 51 19.55 12.21 3.74
N ASN A 52 20.71 12.23 4.36
CA ASN A 52 21.03 13.14 5.46
C ASN A 52 21.64 14.48 5.03
N ALA A 53 21.57 14.83 3.76
CA ALA A 53 22.09 16.12 3.25
C ALA A 53 21.02 17.22 3.37
N TYR A 54 20.87 17.80 4.55
CA TYR A 54 19.90 18.88 4.80
C TYR A 54 20.25 20.20 4.09
N TYR A 55 21.52 20.39 3.78
CA TYR A 55 22.00 21.61 3.07
C TYR A 55 22.59 21.24 1.73
N ALA A 56 22.45 22.15 0.75
CA ALA A 56 22.88 21.91 -0.63
C ALA A 56 24.38 21.61 -0.79
N TRP A 57 25.22 22.08 0.14
CA TRP A 57 26.68 21.81 0.13
C TRP A 57 27.06 20.50 0.85
N GLN A 58 26.12 19.86 1.57
CA GLN A 58 26.40 18.61 2.23
C GLN A 58 26.30 17.43 1.26
N LYS A 59 27.27 16.53 1.35
CA LYS A 59 27.22 15.27 0.64
C LYS A 59 26.52 14.25 1.53
N GLY A 60 25.37 13.75 1.10
CA GLY A 60 24.66 12.69 1.83
C GLY A 60 25.50 11.42 1.94
N THR A 61 25.82 11.01 3.15
CA THR A 61 26.57 9.78 3.46
C THR A 61 25.65 8.63 3.85
N ARG A 62 24.47 8.97 4.35
CA ARG A 62 23.42 8.03 4.78
C ARG A 62 22.23 8.19 3.84
N TYR A 63 21.61 7.08 3.47
CA TYR A 63 20.45 7.13 2.59
C TYR A 63 19.47 6.00 2.87
N PHE A 64 18.21 6.29 2.56
CA PHE A 64 17.13 5.32 2.42
C PHE A 64 16.50 5.51 1.05
N ARG A 65 16.62 4.49 0.20
CA ARG A 65 16.10 4.49 -1.16
C ARG A 65 15.07 3.40 -1.32
N THR A 66 13.99 3.73 -1.98
CA THR A 66 12.99 2.74 -2.37
C THR A 66 12.80 2.79 -3.89
N ALA A 67 12.60 1.63 -4.48
CA ALA A 67 12.22 1.48 -5.88
C ALA A 67 11.16 0.39 -5.97
N GLY A 68 10.05 0.69 -6.61
CA GLY A 68 8.95 -0.26 -6.67
C GLY A 68 8.18 -0.20 -7.97
N VAL A 69 7.56 -1.34 -8.29
CA VAL A 69 6.61 -1.50 -9.40
C VAL A 69 5.39 -2.26 -8.90
N ALA A 70 4.21 -1.89 -9.39
CA ALA A 70 2.98 -2.58 -9.06
C ALA A 70 2.08 -2.69 -10.29
N ALA A 71 1.31 -3.79 -10.35
CA ALA A 71 0.28 -3.98 -11.35
C ALA A 71 -1.00 -4.47 -10.65
N GLY A 72 -2.12 -3.83 -10.94
CA GLY A 72 -3.39 -4.09 -10.30
C GLY A 72 -4.55 -4.22 -11.28
N LEU A 73 -5.51 -5.04 -10.90
CA LEU A 73 -6.75 -5.29 -11.60
C LEU A 73 -7.92 -5.00 -10.66
N GLY A 74 -8.86 -4.16 -11.09
CA GLY A 74 -10.07 -3.84 -10.37
C GLY A 74 -11.31 -4.27 -11.15
N LYS A 75 -12.32 -4.76 -10.43
CA LYS A 75 -13.59 -5.17 -11.00
C LYS A 75 -14.74 -4.79 -10.07
N ARG A 76 -15.83 -4.25 -10.66
CA ARG A 76 -17.11 -4.15 -9.97
C ARG A 76 -17.79 -5.51 -10.01
N LEU A 77 -18.33 -5.94 -8.89
CA LEU A 77 -19.04 -7.20 -8.77
C LEU A 77 -20.54 -6.94 -8.95
N ASP A 78 -21.23 -7.91 -9.55
CA ASP A 78 -22.69 -7.87 -9.71
C ASP A 78 -23.40 -8.59 -8.55
N TRP A 79 -22.67 -9.41 -7.82
CA TRP A 79 -23.15 -10.17 -6.68
C TRP A 79 -22.24 -9.91 -5.45
N PRO A 80 -22.77 -9.75 -4.25
CA PRO A 80 -24.20 -9.82 -3.82
C PRO A 80 -25.03 -8.60 -4.20
N ASP A 81 -24.43 -7.45 -4.46
CA ASP A 81 -25.07 -6.25 -4.97
C ASP A 81 -24.07 -5.41 -5.83
N PRO A 82 -24.53 -4.45 -6.67
CA PRO A 82 -23.69 -3.69 -7.58
C PRO A 82 -22.77 -2.65 -6.90
N TYR A 83 -22.77 -2.55 -5.58
CA TYR A 83 -21.92 -1.64 -4.83
C TYR A 83 -20.58 -2.29 -4.46
N PHE A 84 -20.41 -3.60 -4.65
CA PHE A 84 -19.19 -4.29 -4.38
C PHE A 84 -18.13 -4.07 -5.46
N THR A 85 -16.89 -3.88 -5.01
CA THR A 85 -15.70 -3.80 -5.88
C THR A 85 -14.64 -4.75 -5.34
N PHE A 86 -13.93 -5.38 -6.25
CA PHE A 86 -12.77 -6.20 -5.94
C PHE A 86 -11.54 -5.65 -6.65
N TYR A 87 -10.43 -5.55 -5.93
CA TYR A 87 -9.14 -5.13 -6.48
C TYR A 87 -8.07 -6.11 -6.04
N ALA A 88 -7.23 -6.52 -7.00
CA ALA A 88 -6.07 -7.36 -6.77
C ALA A 88 -4.84 -6.69 -7.36
N GLU A 89 -3.76 -6.60 -6.59
CA GLU A 89 -2.51 -5.96 -6.96
C GLU A 89 -1.33 -6.87 -6.61
N ALA A 90 -0.40 -6.99 -7.54
CA ALA A 90 0.91 -7.57 -7.28
C ALA A 90 1.94 -6.45 -7.30
N SER A 91 2.81 -6.39 -6.31
CA SER A 91 3.85 -5.37 -6.19
C SER A 91 5.20 -5.97 -5.82
N TYR A 92 6.23 -5.34 -6.34
CA TYR A 92 7.61 -5.60 -5.96
C TYR A 92 8.27 -4.29 -5.54
N GLU A 93 8.89 -4.29 -4.36
CA GLU A 93 9.64 -3.16 -3.85
C GLU A 93 11.03 -3.58 -3.42
N ARG A 94 11.99 -2.72 -3.66
CA ARG A 94 13.37 -2.86 -3.21
C ARG A 94 13.73 -1.68 -2.32
N TYR A 95 14.16 -1.99 -1.11
CA TYR A 95 14.69 -1.05 -0.13
C TYR A 95 16.20 -1.11 -0.12
N MET A 96 16.87 0.03 -0.11
CA MET A 96 18.33 0.15 -0.05
C MET A 96 18.68 1.15 1.04
N LEU A 97 19.44 0.71 2.02
CA LEU A 97 19.76 1.48 3.23
C LEU A 97 21.26 1.56 3.43
N LYS A 98 21.73 2.71 3.86
CA LYS A 98 23.08 2.91 4.32
C LYS A 98 23.07 3.78 5.57
N ASP A 99 23.52 3.21 6.70
CA ASP A 99 23.60 3.85 8.02
C ASP A 99 22.28 4.53 8.45
N TRP A 100 21.14 3.92 8.09
CA TRP A 100 19.81 4.44 8.36
C TRP A 100 19.26 3.84 9.67
N ASN A 101 19.28 4.62 10.75
CA ASN A 101 19.00 4.13 12.10
C ASN A 101 17.51 4.02 12.46
N THR A 102 16.60 4.40 11.57
CA THR A 102 15.16 4.37 11.82
C THR A 102 14.60 2.94 11.84
N PHE A 103 15.22 2.03 11.11
CA PHE A 103 14.80 0.64 10.99
C PHE A 103 15.77 -0.34 11.68
N VAL A 104 15.29 -1.55 11.88
CA VAL A 104 16.13 -2.65 12.42
C VAL A 104 17.26 -2.96 11.45
N LEU A 105 16.96 -3.06 10.15
CA LEU A 105 17.98 -3.15 9.09
C LEU A 105 18.57 -1.76 8.83
N LYS A 106 19.79 -1.53 9.26
CA LYS A 106 20.46 -0.23 9.11
C LYS A 106 21.26 -0.10 7.82
N ASN A 107 21.81 -1.21 7.35
CA ASN A 107 22.67 -1.28 6.17
C ASN A 107 22.25 -2.46 5.31
N GLY A 108 22.24 -2.26 3.98
CA GLY A 108 22.01 -3.32 3.02
C GLY A 108 20.80 -3.08 2.13
N ALA A 109 20.24 -4.15 1.62
CA ALA A 109 19.06 -4.13 0.75
C ALA A 109 18.05 -5.19 1.17
N ALA A 110 16.77 -4.85 1.05
CA ALA A 110 15.67 -5.78 1.29
C ALA A 110 14.70 -5.75 0.11
N ASN A 111 14.10 -6.90 -0.19
CA ASN A 111 13.14 -7.07 -1.26
C ASN A 111 11.78 -7.44 -0.67
N LEU A 112 10.74 -6.85 -1.19
CA LEU A 112 9.36 -7.11 -0.82
C LEU A 112 8.57 -7.48 -2.09
N LEU A 113 8.10 -8.71 -2.17
CA LEU A 113 7.11 -9.14 -3.14
C LEU A 113 5.80 -9.34 -2.41
N SER A 114 4.74 -8.67 -2.83
CA SER A 114 3.44 -8.79 -2.17
C SER A 114 2.27 -8.88 -3.13
N ILE A 115 1.21 -9.54 -2.67
CA ILE A 115 -0.10 -9.54 -3.30
C ILE A 115 -1.07 -8.87 -2.34
N ARG A 116 -1.76 -7.87 -2.81
CA ARG A 116 -2.80 -7.15 -2.07
C ARG A 116 -4.16 -7.40 -2.70
N LEU A 117 -5.11 -7.82 -1.89
CA LEU A 117 -6.49 -8.04 -2.27
C LEU A 117 -7.36 -7.07 -1.47
N VAL A 118 -8.29 -6.40 -2.13
CA VAL A 118 -9.23 -5.47 -1.50
C VAL A 118 -10.64 -5.79 -1.97
N LEU A 119 -11.52 -6.06 -1.03
CA LEU A 119 -12.95 -6.13 -1.25
C LEU A 119 -13.59 -4.91 -0.59
N GLY A 120 -14.20 -4.06 -1.37
CA GLY A 120 -14.89 -2.86 -0.92
C GLY A 120 -16.36 -2.89 -1.26
N ARG A 121 -17.20 -2.21 -0.47
CA ARG A 121 -18.59 -1.93 -0.75
C ARG A 121 -18.90 -0.50 -0.38
N ASN A 122 -19.36 0.26 -1.34
CA ASN A 122 -19.75 1.65 -1.12
C ASN A 122 -21.18 1.89 -1.63
N SER A 123 -22.11 2.03 -0.69
CA SER A 123 -23.52 2.34 -0.95
C SER A 123 -23.93 3.72 -0.39
N VAL A 124 -22.95 4.57 -0.12
CA VAL A 124 -23.17 5.93 0.38
C VAL A 124 -23.91 6.75 -0.68
N ASP A 125 -24.95 7.45 -0.28
CA ASP A 125 -25.82 8.22 -1.17
C ASP A 125 -25.14 9.46 -1.78
N GLN A 126 -24.25 10.11 -1.04
CA GLN A 126 -23.52 11.31 -1.47
C GLN A 126 -22.07 11.30 -0.95
N PRO A 127 -21.09 11.72 -1.76
CA PRO A 127 -19.69 11.82 -1.34
C PRO A 127 -19.46 12.91 -0.28
N ILE A 128 -20.24 13.98 -0.33
CA ILE A 128 -20.15 15.14 0.58
C ILE A 128 -21.45 15.20 1.37
N TYR A 129 -21.33 15.22 2.71
CA TYR A 129 -22.46 15.20 3.64
C TYR A 129 -23.40 13.99 3.44
N PRO A 130 -22.89 12.76 3.53
CA PRO A 130 -23.69 11.56 3.36
C PRO A 130 -24.80 11.48 4.41
N ARG A 131 -25.97 11.04 3.99
CA ARG A 131 -27.14 10.90 4.87
C ARG A 131 -27.50 9.45 5.11
N ARG A 132 -27.17 8.56 4.17
CA ARG A 132 -27.51 7.14 4.22
C ARG A 132 -26.43 6.30 3.57
N GLY A 133 -26.38 5.05 3.97
CA GLY A 133 -25.55 4.05 3.34
C GLY A 133 -24.35 3.67 4.19
N SER A 134 -23.48 2.90 3.57
CA SER A 134 -22.27 2.40 4.21
C SER A 134 -21.13 2.32 3.23
N ASP A 135 -19.92 2.53 3.73
CA ASP A 135 -18.68 2.31 3.03
C ASP A 135 -17.79 1.41 3.89
N PHE A 136 -17.50 0.21 3.41
CA PHE A 136 -16.59 -0.68 4.10
C PHE A 136 -15.67 -1.40 3.12
N SER A 137 -14.47 -1.68 3.61
CA SER A 137 -13.47 -2.43 2.89
C SER A 137 -12.72 -3.40 3.79
N VAL A 138 -12.40 -4.54 3.21
CA VAL A 138 -11.47 -5.53 3.76
C VAL A 138 -10.28 -5.58 2.83
N SER A 139 -9.09 -5.35 3.34
CA SER A 139 -7.86 -5.51 2.58
C SER A 139 -6.94 -6.52 3.25
N VAL A 140 -6.33 -7.34 2.42
CA VAL A 140 -5.35 -8.36 2.82
C VAL A 140 -4.12 -8.16 1.95
N GLN A 141 -2.97 -8.01 2.58
CA GLN A 141 -1.68 -8.00 1.89
C GLN A 141 -0.86 -9.19 2.38
N LEU A 142 -0.43 -10.00 1.44
CA LEU A 142 0.30 -11.24 1.68
C LEU A 142 1.64 -11.19 0.99
N THR A 143 2.66 -11.66 1.65
CA THR A 143 3.97 -11.94 1.05
C THR A 143 4.22 -13.44 1.05
N PRO A 144 5.10 -13.96 0.18
CA PRO A 144 5.51 -15.35 0.27
C PRO A 144 6.19 -15.65 1.61
N PRO A 145 5.90 -16.79 2.25
CA PRO A 145 6.50 -17.18 3.53
C PRO A 145 7.89 -17.78 3.32
N TYR A 146 8.86 -16.96 2.94
CA TYR A 146 10.22 -17.40 2.59
C TYR A 146 10.90 -18.18 3.71
N SER A 147 10.68 -17.79 4.97
CA SER A 147 11.27 -18.44 6.14
C SER A 147 10.80 -19.88 6.36
N LEU A 148 9.71 -20.29 5.72
CA LEU A 148 9.21 -21.67 5.76
C LEU A 148 9.85 -22.54 4.67
N TRP A 149 10.46 -21.93 3.65
CA TRP A 149 10.94 -22.64 2.44
C TRP A 149 12.45 -22.64 2.32
N ASP A 150 13.16 -21.66 2.91
CA ASP A 150 14.60 -21.46 2.70
C ASP A 150 15.49 -22.31 3.65
N GLY A 151 14.90 -23.03 4.59
CA GLY A 151 15.61 -23.93 5.50
C GLY A 151 16.59 -23.24 6.48
N LYS A 152 16.54 -21.90 6.61
CA LYS A 152 17.43 -21.14 7.51
C LYS A 152 16.93 -21.15 8.94
N ASP A 153 17.86 -21.26 9.89
CA ASP A 153 17.54 -21.09 11.31
C ASP A 153 17.55 -19.61 11.72
N TYR A 154 16.38 -19.00 11.73
CA TYR A 154 16.17 -17.60 12.12
C TYR A 154 16.31 -17.35 13.63
N LYS A 155 16.49 -18.39 14.46
CA LYS A 155 16.83 -18.25 15.89
C LYS A 155 18.32 -18.01 16.09
N SER A 156 19.15 -18.43 15.14
CA SER A 156 20.59 -18.31 15.23
C SER A 156 21.03 -16.84 15.23
N THR A 157 21.90 -16.48 16.15
CA THR A 157 22.59 -15.19 16.20
C THR A 157 23.69 -15.06 15.15
N ALA A 158 24.07 -16.17 14.50
CA ALA A 158 25.06 -16.17 13.42
C ALA A 158 24.54 -15.60 12.10
N LEU A 159 23.19 -15.50 11.94
CA LEU A 159 22.60 -14.89 10.73
C LEU A 159 22.75 -13.37 10.77
N SER A 160 23.37 -12.81 9.71
CA SER A 160 23.48 -11.36 9.57
C SER A 160 22.09 -10.73 9.36
N GLU A 161 21.92 -9.45 9.73
CA GLU A 161 20.67 -8.72 9.49
C GLU A 161 20.32 -8.67 7.99
N GLN A 162 21.32 -8.53 7.12
CA GLN A 162 21.13 -8.55 5.66
C GLN A 162 20.57 -9.90 5.16
N GLU A 163 21.07 -11.01 5.67
CA GLU A 163 20.58 -12.34 5.29
C GLU A 163 19.19 -12.61 5.83
N ARG A 164 18.89 -12.13 7.05
CA ARG A 164 17.59 -12.25 7.69
C ARG A 164 16.50 -11.51 6.94
N TYR A 165 16.80 -10.28 6.50
CA TYR A 165 15.82 -9.36 5.89
C TYR A 165 15.97 -9.20 4.38
N ASN A 166 16.73 -10.04 3.71
CA ASN A 166 16.88 -9.99 2.26
C ASN A 166 15.52 -10.09 1.53
N TRP A 167 14.63 -10.95 2.03
CA TRP A 167 13.24 -11.03 1.61
C TRP A 167 12.32 -10.77 2.80
N ILE A 168 11.51 -9.74 2.70
CA ILE A 168 10.55 -9.35 3.74
C ILE A 168 9.33 -10.25 3.64
N GLU A 169 8.82 -10.68 4.80
CA GLU A 169 7.63 -11.50 4.88
C GLU A 169 6.70 -11.01 6.00
N PHE A 170 5.41 -10.93 5.69
CA PHE A 170 4.33 -10.62 6.63
C PHE A 170 2.98 -10.93 5.99
N HIS A 171 1.94 -10.90 6.79
CA HIS A 171 0.57 -10.76 6.32
C HIS A 171 -0.12 -9.63 7.10
N LYS A 172 -0.76 -8.73 6.37
CA LYS A 172 -1.40 -7.54 6.90
C LYS A 172 -2.87 -7.54 6.53
N TRP A 173 -3.72 -7.37 7.53
CA TRP A 173 -5.16 -7.35 7.40
C TRP A 173 -5.67 -6.00 7.85
N MET A 174 -6.59 -5.41 7.11
CA MET A 174 -7.19 -4.14 7.46
C MET A 174 -8.68 -4.18 7.15
N LEU A 175 -9.48 -3.79 8.14
CA LEU A 175 -10.91 -3.63 8.06
C LEU A 175 -11.21 -2.15 8.29
N LYS A 176 -11.98 -1.55 7.40
CA LYS A 176 -12.47 -0.16 7.55
C LYS A 176 -13.96 -0.15 7.28
N GLY A 177 -14.71 0.57 8.10
CA GLY A 177 -16.13 0.70 7.93
C GLY A 177 -16.64 2.04 8.40
N GLN A 178 -17.57 2.60 7.62
CA GLN A 178 -18.34 3.79 7.97
C GLN A 178 -19.81 3.52 7.66
N TRP A 179 -20.67 3.96 8.53
CA TRP A 179 -22.13 3.81 8.39
C TRP A 179 -22.82 5.12 8.68
N PHE A 180 -23.78 5.47 7.83
CA PHE A 180 -24.58 6.68 7.92
C PHE A 180 -26.06 6.34 8.02
N THR A 181 -26.72 6.84 9.06
CA THR A 181 -28.14 6.61 9.32
C THR A 181 -28.83 7.92 9.70
N PRO A 182 -29.88 8.35 8.99
CA PRO A 182 -30.65 9.53 9.36
C PRO A 182 -31.45 9.23 10.62
N LEU A 183 -31.32 10.09 11.62
CA LEU A 183 -32.08 10.03 12.89
C LEU A 183 -33.42 10.79 12.80
N THR A 184 -33.56 11.67 11.80
CA THR A 184 -34.79 12.45 11.59
C THR A 184 -35.36 12.14 10.21
N ARG A 185 -36.68 12.26 10.05
CA ARG A 185 -37.40 12.00 8.79
C ARG A 185 -36.90 12.91 7.64
N ASN A 186 -36.55 14.14 7.94
CA ASN A 186 -36.03 15.13 6.95
C ASN A 186 -34.52 14.98 6.70
N GLY A 187 -33.85 14.07 7.39
CA GLY A 187 -32.41 13.81 7.18
C GLY A 187 -31.48 14.94 7.64
N ASN A 188 -31.95 15.85 8.48
CA ASN A 188 -31.12 16.97 9.00
C ASN A 188 -30.15 16.53 10.11
N LEU A 189 -30.45 15.42 10.78
CA LEU A 189 -29.58 14.83 11.78
C LEU A 189 -29.21 13.42 11.32
N VAL A 190 -27.92 13.18 11.17
CA VAL A 190 -27.35 11.91 10.69
C VAL A 190 -26.39 11.37 11.73
N LEU A 191 -26.58 10.12 12.12
CA LEU A 191 -25.60 9.39 12.90
C LEU A 191 -24.55 8.79 11.96
N MET A 192 -23.27 9.05 12.24
CA MET A 192 -22.13 8.41 11.61
C MET A 192 -21.42 7.51 12.61
N ALA A 193 -21.22 6.26 12.26
CA ALA A 193 -20.35 5.34 12.98
C ALA A 193 -19.16 4.96 12.09
N ARG A 194 -17.94 4.98 12.65
CA ARG A 194 -16.71 4.57 11.95
C ARG A 194 -15.94 3.59 12.82
N ALA A 195 -15.44 2.52 12.20
CA ALA A 195 -14.56 1.56 12.84
C ALA A 195 -13.42 1.19 11.90
N GLU A 196 -12.22 1.10 12.44
CA GLU A 196 -11.05 0.62 11.74
C GLU A 196 -10.31 -0.40 12.61
N MET A 197 -9.89 -1.50 12.00
CA MET A 197 -9.11 -2.55 12.65
C MET A 197 -7.99 -2.98 11.73
N GLY A 198 -6.79 -3.10 12.30
CA GLY A 198 -5.60 -3.58 11.59
C GLY A 198 -4.95 -4.72 12.36
N TYR A 199 -4.48 -5.72 11.63
CA TYR A 199 -3.68 -6.81 12.17
C TYR A 199 -2.48 -7.06 11.27
N LEU A 200 -1.28 -7.05 11.87
CA LEU A 200 -0.03 -7.37 11.20
C LEU A 200 0.54 -8.65 11.84
N GLY A 201 0.64 -9.70 11.04
CA GLY A 201 1.17 -10.98 11.47
C GLY A 201 2.48 -11.33 10.75
N HIS A 202 3.15 -12.33 11.26
CA HIS A 202 4.40 -12.86 10.74
C HIS A 202 4.31 -14.38 10.61
N TYR A 203 4.99 -14.95 9.62
CA TYR A 203 5.05 -16.40 9.44
C TYR A 203 6.09 -17.05 10.37
N ASN A 204 7.13 -16.30 10.73
CA ASN A 204 8.16 -16.72 11.65
C ASN A 204 8.37 -15.68 12.75
N LYS A 205 8.27 -16.10 14.02
CA LYS A 205 8.42 -15.22 15.22
C LYS A 205 9.78 -14.51 15.30
N ASN A 206 10.80 -15.11 14.69
CA ASN A 206 12.17 -14.58 14.71
C ASN A 206 12.50 -13.73 13.47
N LYS A 207 11.51 -13.49 12.58
CA LYS A 207 11.65 -12.69 11.36
C LYS A 207 10.46 -11.75 11.21
N VAL A 208 10.39 -10.76 12.07
CA VAL A 208 9.36 -9.71 12.02
C VAL A 208 9.75 -8.67 10.97
N SER A 209 8.80 -8.19 10.16
CA SER A 209 9.07 -7.18 9.14
C SER A 209 9.68 -5.91 9.75
N PRO A 210 10.81 -5.42 9.21
CA PRO A 210 11.45 -4.22 9.74
C PRO A 210 10.78 -2.92 9.30
N PHE A 211 9.96 -2.92 8.24
CA PHE A 211 9.41 -1.72 7.61
C PHE A 211 7.90 -1.56 7.82
N GLU A 212 7.18 -2.68 8.00
CA GLU A 212 5.73 -2.64 8.14
C GLU A 212 5.29 -2.39 9.58
N ARG A 213 4.44 -1.38 9.75
CA ARG A 213 3.82 -1.00 11.03
C ARG A 213 2.43 -0.43 10.79
N PHE A 214 1.61 -0.42 11.82
CA PHE A 214 0.43 0.44 11.87
C PHE A 214 0.78 1.71 12.63
N GLU A 215 0.46 2.84 12.03
CA GLU A 215 0.49 4.14 12.71
C GLU A 215 -0.94 4.46 13.15
N VAL A 216 -1.11 4.76 14.44
CA VAL A 216 -2.40 5.10 15.03
C VAL A 216 -2.35 6.55 15.46
N GLY A 217 -3.21 7.39 14.86
CA GLY A 217 -3.22 8.81 15.07
C GLY A 217 -2.24 9.54 14.15
N GLY A 218 -2.25 10.85 14.20
CA GLY A 218 -1.48 11.73 13.34
C GLY A 218 -2.42 12.39 12.31
N ASP A 219 -2.97 13.54 12.67
CA ASP A 219 -3.61 14.49 11.76
C ASP A 219 -2.57 15.50 11.29
#